data_d2518061de2411ae51c01c2cba398426
#
_entry.id   d2518061de2411ae51c01c2cba398426
#
_cell.length_a   1.000
_cell.length_b   1.000
_cell.length_c   1.000
_cell.angle_alpha   90.00
_cell.angle_beta   90.00
_cell.angle_gamma   90.00
#
_symmetry.space_group_name_H-M   'P 1'
#
loop_
_entity.id
_entity.type
_entity.pdbx_description
1 polymer ?
#
loop_
_entity_poly.entity_id
_entity_poly.type
_entity_poly.pdbx_seq_one_letter_code
_entity_poly.pdbx_strand_id
1 'polypeptide(L)'
;MKLQAYMNDCIECGVDEVGRGCLAGPVVTAAVILPKDFDNPLIKDSKKLNWKQLEAAYKIIDENAISWATFQHSPETIDKHNILNATIMAMHGAIEGLNIIPEHILVDGNQFKDYYSAKQFKKIPHTTVVKGDSKYYSIAAASIMAKVTRDKLMQELAITFPNYGWETNVGYATQKHRDAIKQYGITEWHRKSFLGALTVEMGLKPLF
;
A
#
# COMPACT_ATOMS: atom_id res chain seq x y z
N MET A 1 -15.98 -12.92 11.53
CA MET A 1 -15.04 -14.05 11.56
C MET A 1 -13.78 -13.51 12.24
N LYS A 2 -13.16 -14.25 13.16
CA LYS A 2 -11.91 -13.85 13.81
C LYS A 2 -10.77 -14.06 12.82
N LEU A 3 -9.80 -13.15 12.77
CA LEU A 3 -8.61 -13.30 11.95
C LEU A 3 -7.74 -14.45 12.48
N GLN A 4 -7.03 -15.12 11.58
CA GLN A 4 -6.04 -16.14 11.93
C GLN A 4 -4.69 -15.48 12.17
N ALA A 5 -3.95 -15.96 13.17
CA ALA A 5 -2.62 -15.47 13.45
C ALA A 5 -1.64 -15.87 12.35
N TYR A 6 -1.69 -17.14 11.93
CA TYR A 6 -0.76 -17.74 10.96
C TYR A 6 -1.46 -18.73 10.03
N MET A 7 -0.89 -18.92 8.85
CA MET A 7 -1.25 -20.01 7.94
C MET A 7 -0.36 -21.22 8.20
N ASN A 8 0.94 -21.00 8.40
CA ASN A 8 1.95 -22.04 8.63
C ASN A 8 2.65 -21.84 9.96
N ASP A 9 3.21 -22.91 10.55
CA ASP A 9 3.97 -22.82 11.79
C ASP A 9 5.44 -22.43 11.54
N CYS A 10 5.63 -21.23 10.96
CA CYS A 10 6.95 -20.66 10.65
C CYS A 10 6.91 -19.13 10.83
N ILE A 11 8.02 -18.44 10.57
CA ILE A 11 8.06 -16.98 10.56
C ILE A 11 7.40 -16.46 9.29
N GLU A 12 6.13 -16.03 9.41
CA GLU A 12 5.38 -15.49 8.29
C GLU A 12 5.32 -13.97 8.33
N CYS A 13 5.46 -13.32 7.15
CA CYS A 13 5.08 -11.92 7.00
C CYS A 13 3.80 -11.79 6.16
N GLY A 14 2.93 -10.87 6.58
CA GLY A 14 1.82 -10.41 5.75
C GLY A 14 2.23 -9.20 4.93
N VAL A 15 1.76 -9.10 3.68
CA VAL A 15 2.07 -8.02 2.75
C VAL A 15 0.79 -7.51 2.11
N ASP A 16 0.63 -6.18 2.09
CA ASP A 16 -0.50 -5.51 1.43
C ASP A 16 -0.07 -4.17 0.83
N GLU A 17 -0.90 -3.61 -0.06
CA GLU A 17 -0.67 -2.34 -0.71
C GLU A 17 -1.84 -1.37 -0.58
N VAL A 18 -1.53 -0.08 -0.77
CA VAL A 18 -2.51 1.00 -0.88
C VAL A 18 -2.17 1.96 -2.01
N GLY A 19 -3.20 2.56 -2.58
CA GLY A 19 -3.02 3.63 -3.56
C GLY A 19 -2.91 3.16 -5.01
N ARG A 20 -3.22 1.92 -5.36
CA ARG A 20 -3.16 1.43 -6.76
C ARG A 20 -4.04 2.22 -7.72
N GLY A 21 -5.28 2.54 -7.33
CA GLY A 21 -6.28 3.20 -8.19
C GLY A 21 -6.27 4.74 -8.13
N CYS A 22 -5.27 5.37 -7.51
CA CYS A 22 -5.20 6.82 -7.37
C CYS A 22 -4.64 7.50 -8.62
N LEU A 23 -5.14 8.71 -8.95
CA LEU A 23 -4.58 9.56 -10.02
C LEU A 23 -3.27 10.23 -9.61
N ALA A 24 -3.05 10.37 -8.29
CA ALA A 24 -1.86 11.03 -7.74
C ALA A 24 -1.30 10.29 -6.53
N GLY A 25 -0.01 10.52 -6.27
CA GLY A 25 0.74 9.95 -5.15
C GLY A 25 1.32 8.58 -5.45
N PRO A 26 2.17 8.08 -4.54
CA PRO A 26 2.84 6.79 -4.69
C PRO A 26 1.88 5.61 -4.50
N VAL A 27 2.30 4.44 -4.95
CA VAL A 27 1.84 3.17 -4.39
C VAL A 27 2.71 2.86 -3.16
N VAL A 28 2.08 2.54 -2.05
CA VAL A 28 2.76 2.22 -0.79
C VAL A 28 2.41 0.80 -0.40
N THR A 29 3.40 0.04 0.02
CA THR A 29 3.26 -1.34 0.50
C THR A 29 3.82 -1.45 1.91
N ALA A 30 3.34 -2.43 2.65
CA ALA A 30 3.92 -2.80 3.93
C ALA A 30 4.11 -4.30 4.02
N ALA A 31 5.12 -4.71 4.78
CA ALA A 31 5.35 -6.08 5.21
C ALA A 31 5.40 -6.11 6.74
N VAL A 32 4.68 -7.04 7.38
CA VAL A 32 4.55 -7.11 8.84
C VAL A 32 4.68 -8.56 9.32
N ILE A 33 5.55 -8.79 10.30
CA ILE A 33 5.68 -10.04 11.05
C ILE A 33 5.12 -9.79 12.45
N LEU A 34 4.10 -10.52 12.85
CA LEU A 34 3.49 -10.45 14.17
C LEU A 34 3.88 -11.65 15.05
N PRO A 35 3.80 -11.53 16.40
CA PRO A 35 3.87 -12.70 17.27
C PRO A 35 2.78 -13.73 16.97
N LYS A 36 3.07 -15.02 17.20
CA LYS A 36 2.10 -16.12 16.95
C LYS A 36 0.83 -16.05 17.79
N ASP A 37 0.92 -15.49 18.97
CA ASP A 37 -0.17 -15.27 19.91
C ASP A 37 -0.85 -13.90 19.78
N PHE A 38 -0.50 -13.14 18.74
CA PHE A 38 -1.08 -11.82 18.52
C PHE A 38 -2.59 -11.90 18.29
N ASP A 39 -3.33 -11.22 19.14
CA ASP A 39 -4.79 -11.11 19.07
C ASP A 39 -5.23 -9.71 19.51
N ASN A 40 -5.69 -8.90 18.57
CA ASN A 40 -6.20 -7.58 18.89
C ASN A 40 -7.40 -7.24 18.00
N PRO A 41 -8.59 -6.98 18.59
CA PRO A 41 -9.83 -6.77 17.82
C PRO A 41 -9.86 -5.47 17.00
N LEU A 42 -8.93 -4.54 17.27
CA LEU A 42 -8.79 -3.33 16.47
C LEU A 42 -8.09 -3.59 15.15
N ILE A 43 -7.28 -4.65 15.05
CA ILE A 43 -6.60 -5.03 13.81
C ILE A 43 -7.58 -5.82 12.93
N LYS A 44 -8.05 -5.16 11.88
CA LYS A 44 -9.01 -5.69 10.91
C LYS A 44 -8.91 -4.92 9.60
N ASP A 45 -9.71 -5.28 8.61
CA ASP A 45 -9.82 -4.58 7.33
C ASP A 45 -9.80 -3.06 7.52
N SER A 46 -8.75 -2.41 7.02
CA SER A 46 -8.46 -0.99 7.21
C SER A 46 -9.59 -0.07 6.71
N LYS A 47 -10.38 -0.52 5.74
CA LYS A 47 -11.52 0.21 5.16
C LYS A 47 -12.70 0.35 6.13
N LYS A 48 -12.73 -0.46 7.20
CA LYS A 48 -13.75 -0.43 8.26
C LYS A 48 -13.37 0.45 9.44
N LEU A 49 -12.20 1.05 9.42
CA LEU A 49 -11.66 1.90 10.49
C LEU A 49 -11.76 3.37 10.09
N ASN A 50 -12.19 4.22 11.02
CA ASN A 50 -12.03 5.66 10.88
C ASN A 50 -10.57 6.06 11.19
N TRP A 51 -10.20 7.33 10.90
CA TRP A 51 -8.82 7.80 11.02
C TRP A 51 -8.25 7.61 12.43
N LYS A 52 -9.00 7.96 13.47
CA LYS A 52 -8.57 7.78 14.87
C LYS A 52 -8.30 6.32 15.21
N GLN A 53 -9.13 5.41 14.71
CA GLN A 53 -8.94 3.97 14.88
C GLN A 53 -7.73 3.45 14.09
N LEU A 54 -7.49 3.97 12.88
CA LEU A 54 -6.32 3.63 12.08
C LEU A 54 -5.03 4.04 12.78
N GLU A 55 -4.95 5.26 13.34
CA GLU A 55 -3.78 5.70 14.09
C GLU A 55 -3.55 4.87 15.36
N ALA A 56 -4.60 4.53 16.08
CA ALA A 56 -4.49 3.65 17.25
C ALA A 56 -4.03 2.24 16.85
N ALA A 57 -4.56 1.69 15.75
CA ALA A 57 -4.16 0.38 15.23
C ALA A 57 -2.70 0.41 14.73
N TYR A 58 -2.28 1.46 14.03
CA TYR A 58 -0.90 1.67 13.61
C TYR A 58 0.05 1.61 14.80
N LYS A 59 -0.25 2.35 15.88
CA LYS A 59 0.56 2.37 17.10
C LYS A 59 0.65 0.99 17.76
N ILE A 60 -0.48 0.25 17.84
CA ILE A 60 -0.49 -1.11 18.37
C ILE A 60 0.42 -2.02 17.54
N ILE A 61 0.38 -1.92 16.19
CA ILE A 61 1.24 -2.74 15.33
C ILE A 61 2.70 -2.36 15.53
N ASP A 62 3.03 -1.06 15.55
CA ASP A 62 4.40 -0.54 15.74
C ASP A 62 5.02 -1.05 17.05
N GLU A 63 4.23 -1.08 18.14
CA GLU A 63 4.68 -1.51 19.46
C GLU A 63 4.78 -3.04 19.63
N ASN A 64 4.04 -3.83 18.85
CA ASN A 64 3.91 -5.28 19.05
C ASN A 64 4.45 -6.12 17.90
N ALA A 65 4.68 -5.57 16.71
CA ALA A 65 5.22 -6.34 15.61
C ALA A 65 6.68 -6.78 15.89
N ILE A 66 7.00 -8.00 15.55
CA ILE A 66 8.37 -8.53 15.61
C ILE A 66 9.27 -7.77 14.62
N SER A 67 8.72 -7.47 13.43
CA SER A 67 9.36 -6.65 12.42
C SER A 67 8.31 -6.10 11.46
N TRP A 68 8.50 -4.89 11.02
CA TRP A 68 7.70 -4.32 9.93
C TRP A 68 8.50 -3.33 9.10
N ALA A 69 8.11 -3.15 7.87
CA ALA A 69 8.66 -2.13 6.99
C ALA A 69 7.63 -1.68 5.96
N THR A 70 7.79 -0.46 5.48
CA THR A 70 7.04 0.07 4.33
C THR A 70 8.00 0.40 3.19
N PHE A 71 7.47 0.32 1.98
CA PHE A 71 8.18 0.77 0.79
C PHE A 71 7.21 1.43 -0.18
N GLN A 72 7.71 2.35 -1.00
CA GLN A 72 6.86 3.07 -1.96
C GLN A 72 7.55 3.25 -3.31
N HIS A 73 6.75 3.31 -4.36
CA HIS A 73 7.20 3.75 -5.67
C HIS A 73 6.46 5.01 -6.11
N SER A 74 7.23 5.95 -6.67
CA SER A 74 6.76 7.25 -7.16
C SER A 74 5.81 7.11 -8.36
N PRO A 75 5.02 8.15 -8.66
CA PRO A 75 4.26 8.24 -9.91
C PRO A 75 5.09 7.96 -11.17
N GLU A 76 6.31 8.47 -11.23
CA GLU A 76 7.22 8.22 -12.35
C GLU A 76 7.54 6.73 -12.52
N THR A 77 7.83 6.02 -11.43
CA THR A 77 8.07 4.56 -11.46
C THR A 77 6.82 3.80 -11.91
N ILE A 78 5.64 4.24 -11.45
CA ILE A 78 4.35 3.65 -11.87
C ILE A 78 4.12 3.84 -13.36
N ASP A 79 4.37 5.04 -13.89
CA ASP A 79 4.23 5.35 -15.31
C ASP A 79 5.20 4.53 -16.17
N LYS A 80 6.43 4.33 -15.68
CA LYS A 80 7.47 3.57 -16.38
C LYS A 80 7.22 2.05 -16.40
N HIS A 81 6.76 1.47 -15.29
CA HIS A 81 6.68 0.01 -15.11
C HIS A 81 5.26 -0.55 -15.11
N ASN A 82 4.25 0.28 -15.19
CA ASN A 82 2.82 0.10 -14.89
C ASN A 82 2.57 -0.21 -13.40
N ILE A 83 1.31 -0.04 -12.99
CA ILE A 83 0.92 -0.14 -11.58
C ILE A 83 1.11 -1.55 -11.00
N LEU A 84 0.88 -2.60 -11.78
CA LEU A 84 1.05 -3.98 -11.29
C LEU A 84 2.52 -4.27 -10.95
N ASN A 85 3.43 -3.98 -11.88
CA ASN A 85 4.85 -4.21 -11.66
C ASN A 85 5.41 -3.30 -10.57
N ALA A 86 5.04 -2.01 -10.55
CA ALA A 86 5.44 -1.08 -9.49
C ALA A 86 4.96 -1.55 -8.11
N THR A 87 3.73 -2.08 -8.00
CA THR A 87 3.21 -2.65 -6.75
C THR A 87 4.04 -3.86 -6.29
N ILE A 88 4.31 -4.82 -7.18
CA ILE A 88 5.10 -6.00 -6.84
C ILE A 88 6.54 -5.63 -6.44
N MET A 89 7.15 -4.70 -7.16
CA MET A 89 8.48 -4.18 -6.81
C MET A 89 8.47 -3.51 -5.42
N ALA A 90 7.43 -2.74 -5.11
CA ALA A 90 7.28 -2.13 -3.79
C ALA A 90 7.06 -3.17 -2.69
N MET A 91 6.27 -4.22 -2.94
CA MET A 91 6.11 -5.34 -2.01
C MET A 91 7.45 -6.02 -1.72
N HIS A 92 8.28 -6.28 -2.76
CA HIS A 92 9.62 -6.81 -2.58
C HIS A 92 10.49 -5.86 -1.74
N GLY A 93 10.41 -4.54 -1.98
CA GLY A 93 11.12 -3.54 -1.18
C GLY A 93 10.71 -3.53 0.29
N ALA A 94 9.40 -3.68 0.58
CA ALA A 94 8.91 -3.78 1.95
C ALA A 94 9.41 -5.06 2.66
N ILE A 95 9.42 -6.20 1.96
CA ILE A 95 9.95 -7.47 2.51
C ILE A 95 11.45 -7.36 2.78
N GLU A 96 12.22 -6.76 1.86
CA GLU A 96 13.67 -6.56 2.02
C GLU A 96 14.00 -5.62 3.18
N GLY A 97 13.10 -4.67 3.49
CA GLY A 97 13.20 -3.74 4.61
C GLY A 97 12.99 -4.37 5.98
N LEU A 98 12.50 -5.61 6.06
CA LEU A 98 12.32 -6.30 7.34
C LEU A 98 13.67 -6.59 8.02
N ASN A 99 13.71 -6.42 9.35
CA ASN A 99 14.88 -6.77 10.16
C ASN A 99 15.07 -8.30 10.28
N ILE A 100 13.98 -9.05 10.16
CA ILE A 100 13.94 -10.52 10.20
C ILE A 100 13.48 -11.02 8.85
N ILE A 101 14.20 -11.98 8.28
CA ILE A 101 13.84 -12.59 7.01
C ILE A 101 12.71 -13.58 7.25
N PRO A 102 11.55 -13.41 6.58
CA PRO A 102 10.46 -14.36 6.72
C PRO A 102 10.80 -15.71 6.07
N GLU A 103 10.21 -16.77 6.60
CA GLU A 103 10.28 -18.10 6.02
C GLU A 103 9.12 -18.34 5.02
N HIS A 104 8.03 -17.58 5.16
CA HIS A 104 6.88 -17.58 4.25
C HIS A 104 6.28 -16.18 4.12
N ILE A 105 5.73 -15.86 2.95
CA ILE A 105 5.11 -14.57 2.64
C ILE A 105 3.62 -14.79 2.34
N LEU A 106 2.74 -14.13 3.10
CA LEU A 106 1.31 -14.05 2.80
C LEU A 106 1.02 -12.71 2.12
N VAL A 107 0.50 -12.74 0.91
CA VAL A 107 0.24 -11.53 0.12
C VAL A 107 -1.25 -11.34 -0.08
N ASP A 108 -1.78 -10.14 0.19
CA ASP A 108 -3.16 -9.83 -0.19
C ASP A 108 -3.35 -9.86 -1.72
N GLY A 109 -4.51 -10.40 -2.14
CA GLY A 109 -4.87 -10.47 -3.57
C GLY A 109 -4.46 -11.78 -4.23
N ASN A 110 -4.19 -11.70 -5.54
CA ASN A 110 -3.90 -12.87 -6.39
C ASN A 110 -2.71 -12.65 -7.33
N GLN A 111 -1.96 -11.58 -7.16
CA GLN A 111 -0.85 -11.19 -8.03
C GLN A 111 0.41 -10.94 -7.21
N PHE A 112 1.40 -11.79 -7.39
CA PHE A 112 2.73 -11.63 -6.81
C PHE A 112 3.75 -12.32 -7.71
N LYS A 113 5.01 -11.94 -7.59
CA LYS A 113 6.14 -12.59 -8.29
C LYS A 113 7.10 -13.16 -7.25
N ASP A 114 7.78 -14.23 -7.61
CA ASP A 114 8.78 -14.84 -6.75
C ASP A 114 9.75 -13.81 -6.16
N TYR A 115 9.91 -13.85 -4.85
CA TYR A 115 10.84 -13.02 -4.12
C TYR A 115 12.09 -13.83 -3.77
N TYR A 116 13.25 -13.29 -4.09
CA TYR A 116 14.56 -13.84 -3.77
C TYR A 116 15.24 -12.94 -2.76
N SER A 117 15.43 -13.42 -1.54
CA SER A 117 16.14 -12.69 -0.50
C SER A 117 17.60 -12.51 -0.87
N ALA A 118 18.05 -11.27 -0.99
CA ALA A 118 19.47 -10.97 -1.21
C ALA A 118 20.34 -11.38 0.00
N LYS A 119 19.77 -11.34 1.22
CA LYS A 119 20.48 -11.71 2.46
C LYS A 119 20.72 -13.21 2.60
N GLN A 120 19.84 -14.06 2.05
CA GLN A 120 19.95 -15.53 2.14
C GLN A 120 20.22 -16.22 0.81
N PHE A 121 20.27 -15.48 -0.29
CA PHE A 121 20.46 -16.01 -1.65
C PHE A 121 19.50 -17.14 -2.01
N LYS A 122 18.26 -17.08 -1.51
CA LYS A 122 17.24 -18.09 -1.78
C LYS A 122 15.88 -17.46 -2.03
N LYS A 123 15.05 -18.22 -2.75
CA LYS A 123 13.63 -17.92 -2.91
C LYS A 123 12.90 -18.13 -1.58
N ILE A 124 12.07 -17.15 -1.20
CA ILE A 124 11.15 -17.30 -0.07
C ILE A 124 9.78 -17.73 -0.64
N PRO A 125 9.21 -18.83 -0.14
CA PRO A 125 7.89 -19.28 -0.58
C PRO A 125 6.81 -18.24 -0.22
N HIS A 126 5.77 -18.15 -1.05
CA HIS A 126 4.67 -17.23 -0.83
C HIS A 126 3.32 -17.88 -1.12
N THR A 127 2.27 -17.34 -0.52
CA THR A 127 0.87 -17.64 -0.80
C THR A 127 0.10 -16.36 -0.99
N THR A 128 -0.58 -16.23 -2.13
CA THR A 128 -1.51 -15.13 -2.36
C THR A 128 -2.88 -15.47 -1.77
N VAL A 129 -3.49 -14.52 -1.06
CA VAL A 129 -4.75 -14.72 -0.33
C VAL A 129 -5.73 -13.63 -0.71
N VAL A 130 -6.73 -13.97 -1.51
CA VAL A 130 -7.80 -13.01 -1.87
C VAL A 130 -8.57 -12.60 -0.62
N LYS A 131 -8.65 -11.28 -0.38
CA LYS A 131 -9.20 -10.66 0.84
C LYS A 131 -8.47 -11.14 2.10
N GLY A 132 -7.14 -11.20 2.03
CA GLY A 132 -6.29 -11.67 3.11
C GLY A 132 -6.37 -10.78 4.35
N ASP A 133 -6.59 -9.48 4.17
CA ASP A 133 -6.84 -8.47 5.21
C ASP A 133 -8.05 -8.78 6.12
N SER A 134 -8.96 -9.62 5.65
CA SER A 134 -10.10 -10.12 6.41
C SER A 134 -9.91 -11.55 6.95
N LYS A 135 -8.74 -12.16 6.73
CA LYS A 135 -8.44 -13.55 7.10
C LYS A 135 -7.25 -13.70 8.03
N TYR A 136 -6.18 -12.92 7.82
CA TYR A 136 -4.92 -13.03 8.56
C TYR A 136 -4.52 -11.70 9.20
N TYR A 137 -4.11 -11.76 10.46
CA TYR A 137 -3.67 -10.58 11.22
C TYR A 137 -2.48 -9.89 10.58
N SER A 138 -1.50 -10.63 10.07
CA SER A 138 -0.30 -10.06 9.44
C SER A 138 -0.64 -9.25 8.18
N ILE A 139 -1.58 -9.71 7.34
CA ILE A 139 -2.04 -8.99 6.15
C ILE A 139 -2.87 -7.77 6.57
N ALA A 140 -3.78 -7.91 7.56
CA ALA A 140 -4.57 -6.78 8.06
C ALA A 140 -3.67 -5.69 8.67
N ALA A 141 -2.63 -6.09 9.38
CA ALA A 141 -1.62 -5.17 9.91
C ALA A 141 -0.86 -4.46 8.78
N ALA A 142 -0.42 -5.19 7.76
CA ALA A 142 0.23 -4.60 6.59
C ALA A 142 -0.69 -3.58 5.88
N SER A 143 -1.97 -3.90 5.71
CA SER A 143 -2.98 -2.98 5.17
C SER A 143 -3.06 -1.67 5.95
N ILE A 144 -3.11 -1.74 7.27
CA ILE A 144 -3.16 -0.57 8.16
C ILE A 144 -1.86 0.24 8.06
N MET A 145 -0.70 -0.42 8.12
CA MET A 145 0.61 0.25 8.05
C MET A 145 0.79 0.99 6.73
N ALA A 146 0.49 0.33 5.60
CA ALA A 146 0.54 0.95 4.28
C ALA A 146 -0.44 2.14 4.16
N LYS A 147 -1.69 1.96 4.66
CA LYS A 147 -2.74 2.97 4.60
C LYS A 147 -2.38 4.23 5.38
N VAL A 148 -1.97 4.09 6.63
CA VAL A 148 -1.63 5.24 7.48
C VAL A 148 -0.40 5.96 6.93
N THR A 149 0.63 5.23 6.52
CA THR A 149 1.85 5.80 5.91
C THR A 149 1.52 6.63 4.67
N ARG A 150 0.70 6.07 3.76
CA ARG A 150 0.34 6.77 2.54
C ARG A 150 -0.55 7.98 2.78
N ASP A 151 -1.56 7.84 3.63
CA ASP A 151 -2.50 8.93 3.87
C ASP A 151 -1.81 10.13 4.53
N LYS A 152 -0.88 9.91 5.47
CA LYS A 152 -0.04 10.97 6.06
C LYS A 152 0.78 11.69 4.98
N LEU A 153 1.45 10.95 4.10
CA LEU A 153 2.18 11.54 2.99
C LEU A 153 1.27 12.39 2.08
N MET A 154 0.08 11.90 1.76
CA MET A 154 -0.86 12.67 0.92
C MET A 154 -1.38 13.93 1.62
N GLN A 155 -1.54 13.92 2.95
CA GLN A 155 -1.89 15.08 3.75
C GLN A 155 -0.75 16.11 3.77
N GLU A 156 0.50 15.68 3.89
CA GLU A 156 1.68 16.55 3.78
C GLU A 156 1.78 17.19 2.39
N LEU A 157 1.57 16.40 1.34
CA LEU A 157 1.54 16.91 -0.04
C LEU A 157 0.40 17.89 -0.28
N ALA A 158 -0.73 17.75 0.40
CA ALA A 158 -1.84 18.70 0.30
C ALA A 158 -1.47 20.09 0.80
N ILE A 159 -0.50 20.23 1.71
CA ILE A 159 0.00 21.53 2.18
C ILE A 159 0.72 22.24 1.03
N THR A 160 1.54 21.51 0.26
CA THR A 160 2.28 22.07 -0.90
C THR A 160 1.37 22.26 -2.11
N PHE A 161 0.38 21.38 -2.29
CA PHE A 161 -0.53 21.38 -3.44
C PHE A 161 -2.01 21.49 -2.99
N PRO A 162 -2.45 22.60 -2.41
CA PRO A 162 -3.75 22.71 -1.74
C PRO A 162 -4.96 22.63 -2.68
N ASN A 163 -4.77 22.83 -3.98
CA ASN A 163 -5.85 22.91 -4.95
C ASN A 163 -6.50 21.56 -5.26
N TYR A 164 -5.84 20.43 -5.00
CA TYR A 164 -6.27 19.11 -5.45
C TYR A 164 -7.13 18.34 -4.44
N GLY A 165 -7.25 18.84 -3.22
CA GLY A 165 -8.08 18.25 -2.16
C GLY A 165 -7.50 16.93 -1.61
N TRP A 166 -6.16 16.76 -1.71
CA TRP A 166 -5.49 15.52 -1.29
C TRP A 166 -5.56 15.27 0.21
N GLU A 167 -5.85 16.28 1.00
CA GLU A 167 -6.13 16.17 2.44
C GLU A 167 -7.31 15.25 2.76
N THR A 168 -8.24 15.10 1.81
CA THR A 168 -9.45 14.28 1.98
C THR A 168 -9.54 13.14 0.98
N ASN A 169 -9.25 13.40 -0.31
CA ASN A 169 -9.36 12.39 -1.36
C ASN A 169 -8.12 11.51 -1.49
N VAL A 170 -7.03 11.83 -0.82
CA VAL A 170 -5.74 11.14 -0.82
C VAL A 170 -5.28 10.68 -2.21
N GLY A 171 -5.56 11.49 -3.23
CA GLY A 171 -5.19 11.25 -4.62
C GLY A 171 -6.17 10.42 -5.45
N TYR A 172 -7.30 9.96 -4.89
CA TYR A 172 -8.34 9.26 -5.66
C TYR A 172 -9.06 10.19 -6.64
N ALA A 173 -9.64 9.59 -7.68
CA ALA A 173 -10.31 10.25 -8.80
C ALA A 173 -11.70 10.80 -8.43
N THR A 174 -11.81 11.58 -7.34
CA THR A 174 -13.05 12.29 -7.00
C THR A 174 -13.33 13.39 -8.02
N GLN A 175 -14.60 13.85 -8.11
CA GLN A 175 -14.95 14.94 -9.01
C GLN A 175 -14.12 16.19 -8.71
N LYS A 176 -13.98 16.58 -7.42
CA LYS A 176 -13.14 17.70 -7.00
C LYS A 176 -11.71 17.59 -7.51
N HIS A 177 -11.10 16.38 -7.44
CA HIS A 177 -9.73 16.15 -7.91
C HIS A 177 -9.63 16.29 -9.45
N ARG A 178 -10.59 15.74 -10.20
CA ARG A 178 -10.66 15.87 -11.66
C ARG A 178 -10.83 17.32 -12.10
N ASP A 179 -11.71 18.07 -11.44
CA ASP A 179 -11.94 19.48 -11.74
C ASP A 179 -10.70 20.33 -11.42
N ALA A 180 -9.99 20.03 -10.33
CA ALA A 180 -8.73 20.66 -9.99
C ALA A 180 -7.67 20.40 -11.06
N ILE A 181 -7.54 19.17 -11.57
CA ILE A 181 -6.63 18.85 -12.68
C ILE A 181 -6.99 19.64 -13.95
N LYS A 182 -8.29 19.77 -14.26
CA LYS A 182 -8.75 20.58 -15.41
C LYS A 182 -8.41 22.06 -15.25
N GLN A 183 -8.51 22.59 -14.04
CA GLN A 183 -8.29 24.01 -13.75
C GLN A 183 -6.81 24.38 -13.58
N TYR A 184 -6.03 23.57 -12.86
CA TYR A 184 -4.66 23.88 -12.44
C TYR A 184 -3.59 23.04 -13.15
N GLY A 185 -3.99 22.08 -13.97
CA GLY A 185 -3.07 21.15 -14.62
C GLY A 185 -2.64 20.02 -13.69
N ILE A 186 -1.57 19.33 -14.08
CA ILE A 186 -0.97 18.23 -13.33
C ILE A 186 0.31 18.68 -12.62
N THR A 187 0.66 17.98 -11.54
CA THR A 187 1.95 18.11 -10.84
C THR A 187 2.80 16.86 -11.10
N GLU A 188 4.04 16.87 -10.61
CA GLU A 188 4.93 15.70 -10.63
C GLU A 188 4.38 14.50 -9.83
N TRP A 189 3.42 14.75 -8.96
CA TRP A 189 2.76 13.70 -8.17
C TRP A 189 1.60 13.02 -8.89
N HIS A 190 1.18 13.52 -10.06
CA HIS A 190 0.14 12.86 -10.85
C HIS A 190 0.75 11.72 -11.72
N ARG A 191 -0.01 10.64 -11.83
CA ARG A 191 0.33 9.49 -12.66
C ARG A 191 -0.16 9.74 -14.08
N LYS A 192 0.72 10.15 -14.97
CA LYS A 192 0.37 10.52 -16.35
C LYS A 192 -0.34 9.39 -17.08
N SER A 193 0.10 8.14 -16.88
CA SER A 193 -0.52 6.95 -17.49
C SER A 193 -1.97 6.69 -17.04
N PHE A 194 -2.43 7.32 -15.94
CA PHE A 194 -3.81 7.18 -15.44
C PHE A 194 -4.74 8.28 -15.94
N LEU A 195 -4.22 9.29 -16.59
CA LEU A 195 -4.97 10.49 -16.98
C LEU A 195 -5.50 10.45 -18.41
N GLY A 196 -5.30 9.35 -19.17
CA GLY A 196 -5.65 9.28 -20.59
C GLY A 196 -7.11 9.67 -20.90
N ALA A 197 -8.08 9.20 -20.11
CA ALA A 197 -9.47 9.60 -20.27
C ALA A 197 -9.69 11.09 -19.98
N LEU A 198 -9.01 11.63 -18.97
CA LEU A 198 -9.15 13.03 -18.57
C LEU A 198 -8.51 13.97 -19.59
N THR A 199 -7.37 13.61 -20.18
CA THR A 199 -6.71 14.40 -21.23
C THR A 199 -7.57 14.47 -22.50
N VAL A 200 -8.24 13.37 -22.86
CA VAL A 200 -9.21 13.36 -23.98
C VAL A 200 -10.38 14.29 -23.70
N GLU A 201 -10.97 14.26 -22.47
CA GLU A 201 -12.03 15.18 -22.08
C GLU A 201 -11.60 16.66 -22.12
N MET A 202 -10.32 16.94 -21.92
CA MET A 202 -9.73 18.30 -22.01
C MET A 202 -9.37 18.71 -23.44
N GLY A 203 -9.58 17.85 -24.44
CA GLY A 203 -9.16 18.11 -25.83
C GLY A 203 -7.65 18.08 -26.03
N LEU A 204 -6.89 17.52 -25.10
CA LEU A 204 -5.44 17.37 -25.19
C LEU A 204 -5.07 16.04 -25.84
N LYS A 205 -3.94 15.99 -26.54
CA LYS A 205 -3.40 14.71 -27.03
C LYS A 205 -3.06 13.83 -25.83
N PRO A 206 -3.26 12.49 -25.94
CA PRO A 206 -2.80 11.55 -24.91
C PRO A 206 -1.33 11.81 -24.59
N LEU A 207 -0.97 11.72 -23.32
CA LEU A 207 0.39 11.97 -22.83
C LEU A 207 1.37 10.81 -23.16
N PHE A 208 0.84 9.70 -23.74
CA PHE A 208 1.56 8.52 -24.17
C PHE A 208 0.92 7.91 -25.42
#